data_5dd53a03eab5dfc74efb43cbaa2f481a
#
_entry.id   5dd53a03eab5dfc74efb43cbaa2f481a
#
_cell.length_a   1.000
_cell.length_b   1.000
_cell.length_c   1.000
_cell.angle_alpha   90.00
_cell.angle_beta   90.00
_cell.angle_gamma   90.00
#
_symmetry.space_group_name_H-M   'P 1'
#
loop_
_entity.id
_entity.type
_entity.pdbx_description
1 polymer ?
#
loop_
_entity_poly.entity_id
_entity_poly.type
_entity_poly.pdbx_seq_one_letter_code
_entity_poly.pdbx_strand_id
1 'polypeptide(L)'
;SAAVALDPLDLAALLCSRVCHDLISPTGAIVNGLEVLEEKESDEETKTFALDLIKKSARTASARLQFCRLAFGSAGSAGAQIDLGDAHTMARAFIEDDKTKLTWNLPRVLLPKNRVKLLLNLLIIAGQTIPRGGMLTVDPVGEGEA
;
A
#
# COMPACT_ATOMS: atom_id res chain seq x y z
N SER A 1 19.24 -4.70 26.06
CA SER A 1 18.71 -3.41 25.59
C SER A 1 17.22 -3.38 25.89
N ALA A 2 16.74 -2.36 26.59
CA ALA A 2 15.31 -2.18 26.84
C ALA A 2 14.63 -1.98 25.48
N ALA A 3 13.59 -2.79 25.19
CA ALA A 3 12.75 -2.57 24.02
C ALA A 3 12.09 -1.20 24.17
N VAL A 4 12.25 -0.34 23.17
CA VAL A 4 11.55 0.94 23.12
C VAL A 4 10.08 0.62 22.83
N ALA A 5 9.25 0.65 23.86
CA ALA A 5 7.80 0.55 23.71
C ALA A 5 7.24 1.95 23.45
N LEU A 6 6.61 2.14 22.28
CA LEU A 6 5.84 3.36 22.00
C LEU A 6 4.57 3.37 22.85
N ASP A 7 4.20 4.55 23.33
CA ASP A 7 2.87 4.75 23.92
C ASP A 7 1.80 4.41 22.87
N PRO A 8 0.69 3.74 23.25
CA PRO A 8 -0.36 3.36 22.30
C PRO A 8 -0.97 4.54 21.53
N LEU A 9 -1.07 5.72 22.13
CA LEU A 9 -1.59 6.93 21.47
C LEU A 9 -0.57 7.47 20.46
N ASP A 10 0.72 7.43 20.79
CA ASP A 10 1.78 7.82 19.87
C ASP A 10 1.83 6.87 18.66
N LEU A 11 1.70 5.57 18.89
CA LEU A 11 1.63 4.60 17.80
C LEU A 11 0.41 4.86 16.90
N ALA A 12 -0.77 5.11 17.50
CA ALA A 12 -1.97 5.42 16.73
C ALA A 12 -1.79 6.71 15.89
N ALA A 13 -1.19 7.75 16.47
CA ALA A 13 -0.89 9.00 15.76
C ALA A 13 0.06 8.78 14.58
N LEU A 14 1.11 7.97 14.75
CA LEU A 14 2.05 7.62 13.68
C LEU A 14 1.36 6.84 12.55
N LEU A 15 0.51 5.88 12.86
CA LEU A 15 -0.24 5.10 11.86
C LEU A 15 -1.23 5.99 11.10
N CYS A 16 -1.97 6.86 11.79
CA CYS A 16 -2.86 7.84 11.15
C CYS A 16 -2.09 8.78 10.23
N SER A 17 -0.95 9.31 10.70
CA SER A 17 -0.08 10.18 9.90
C SER A 17 0.41 9.46 8.64
N ARG A 18 0.80 8.20 8.74
CA ARG A 18 1.23 7.38 7.61
C ARG A 18 0.12 7.22 6.58
N VAL A 19 -1.09 6.86 7.01
CA VAL A 19 -2.25 6.69 6.12
C VAL A 19 -2.58 8.00 5.41
N CYS A 20 -2.62 9.12 6.16
CA CYS A 20 -2.87 10.44 5.57
C CYS A 20 -1.80 10.81 4.54
N HIS A 21 -0.52 10.61 4.86
CA HIS A 21 0.60 10.87 3.95
C HIS A 21 0.45 10.10 2.64
N ASP A 22 0.07 8.83 2.70
CA ASP A 22 -0.04 7.97 1.52
C ASP A 22 -1.26 8.34 0.64
N LEU A 23 -2.27 9.00 1.21
CA LEU A 23 -3.51 9.37 0.51
C LEU A 23 -3.53 10.81 -0.03
N ILE A 24 -2.78 11.72 0.55
CA ILE A 24 -2.80 13.15 0.16
C ILE A 24 -2.50 13.31 -1.33
N SER A 25 -1.46 12.67 -1.84
CA SER A 25 -1.04 12.83 -3.24
C SER A 25 -2.10 12.33 -4.24
N PRO A 26 -2.60 11.09 -4.18
CA PRO A 26 -3.60 10.65 -5.14
C PRO A 26 -4.94 11.39 -4.99
N THR A 27 -5.33 11.79 -3.79
CA THR A 27 -6.55 12.58 -3.56
C THR A 27 -6.40 13.98 -4.16
N GLY A 28 -5.27 14.64 -3.98
CA GLY A 28 -4.97 15.94 -4.59
C GLY A 28 -4.99 15.87 -6.12
N ALA A 29 -4.43 14.81 -6.71
CA ALA A 29 -4.46 14.61 -8.15
C ALA A 29 -5.90 14.43 -8.71
N ILE A 30 -6.80 13.79 -7.93
CA ILE A 30 -8.22 13.71 -8.30
C ILE A 30 -8.85 15.10 -8.31
N VAL A 31 -8.61 15.92 -7.27
CA VAL A 31 -9.14 17.29 -7.19
C VAL A 31 -8.64 18.12 -8.36
N ASN A 32 -7.34 18.13 -8.63
CA ASN A 32 -6.77 18.86 -9.76
C ASN A 32 -7.35 18.41 -11.10
N GLY A 33 -7.55 17.11 -11.29
CA GLY A 33 -8.18 16.59 -12.51
C GLY A 33 -9.64 17.06 -12.67
N LEU A 34 -10.39 17.14 -11.57
CA LEU A 34 -11.76 17.65 -11.57
C LEU A 34 -11.79 19.14 -11.92
N GLU A 35 -10.88 19.95 -11.35
CA GLU A 35 -10.77 21.38 -11.67
C GLU A 35 -10.54 21.59 -13.17
N VAL A 36 -9.64 20.81 -13.79
CA VAL A 36 -9.39 20.87 -15.24
C VAL A 36 -10.65 20.52 -16.06
N LEU A 37 -11.45 19.54 -15.60
CA LEU A 37 -12.70 19.18 -16.28
C LEU A 37 -13.77 20.26 -16.18
N GLU A 38 -13.75 21.08 -15.14
CA GLU A 38 -14.69 22.18 -14.92
C GLU A 38 -14.31 23.45 -15.70
N GLU A 39 -13.06 23.56 -16.16
CA GLU A 39 -12.60 24.67 -16.99
C GLU A 39 -13.28 24.66 -18.35
N LYS A 40 -13.98 25.79 -18.67
CA LYS A 40 -14.78 25.92 -19.91
C LYS A 40 -13.91 25.93 -21.17
N GLU A 41 -12.66 26.36 -21.08
CA GLU A 41 -11.73 26.53 -22.21
C GLU A 41 -10.84 25.31 -22.45
N SER A 42 -10.95 24.25 -21.63
CA SER A 42 -10.17 23.02 -21.81
C SER A 42 -10.59 22.29 -23.09
N ASP A 43 -9.63 21.94 -23.93
CA ASP A 43 -9.86 21.12 -25.11
C ASP A 43 -10.15 19.64 -24.76
N GLU A 44 -10.60 18.85 -25.72
CA GLU A 44 -10.97 17.44 -25.51
C GLU A 44 -9.77 16.55 -25.16
N GLU A 45 -8.56 16.89 -25.61
CA GLU A 45 -7.34 16.17 -25.26
C GLU A 45 -6.99 16.38 -23.79
N THR A 46 -7.02 17.62 -23.33
CA THR A 46 -6.81 17.99 -21.92
C THR A 46 -7.83 17.34 -21.00
N LYS A 47 -9.10 17.32 -21.38
CA LYS A 47 -10.17 16.65 -20.62
C LYS A 47 -9.96 15.15 -20.55
N THR A 48 -9.53 14.51 -21.64
CA THR A 48 -9.22 13.08 -21.68
C THR A 48 -8.07 12.75 -20.74
N PHE A 49 -7.01 13.56 -20.76
CA PHE A 49 -5.88 13.41 -19.85
C PHE A 49 -6.31 13.58 -18.37
N ALA A 50 -7.14 14.58 -18.08
CA ALA A 50 -7.67 14.80 -16.73
C ALA A 50 -8.49 13.59 -16.23
N LEU A 51 -9.36 13.03 -17.08
CA LEU A 51 -10.12 11.82 -16.74
C LEU A 51 -9.22 10.61 -16.46
N ASP A 52 -8.17 10.42 -17.23
CA ASP A 52 -7.23 9.31 -17.02
C ASP A 52 -6.41 9.52 -15.73
N LEU A 53 -6.03 10.76 -15.43
CA LEU A 53 -5.39 11.10 -14.16
C LEU A 53 -6.31 10.79 -12.97
N ILE A 54 -7.58 11.19 -13.04
CA ILE A 54 -8.57 10.89 -11.99
C ILE A 54 -8.71 9.38 -11.80
N LYS A 55 -8.91 8.62 -12.87
CA LYS A 55 -9.06 7.15 -12.82
C LYS A 55 -7.85 6.49 -12.20
N LYS A 56 -6.63 6.84 -12.63
CA LYS A 56 -5.37 6.30 -12.10
C LYS A 56 -5.21 6.63 -10.61
N SER A 57 -5.48 7.87 -10.24
CA SER A 57 -5.34 8.36 -8.87
C SER A 57 -6.37 7.73 -7.93
N ALA A 58 -7.61 7.55 -8.37
CA ALA A 58 -8.65 6.87 -7.60
C ALA A 58 -8.28 5.39 -7.33
N ARG A 59 -7.75 4.68 -8.34
CA ARG A 59 -7.26 3.31 -8.18
C ARG A 59 -6.09 3.25 -7.19
N THR A 60 -5.15 4.18 -7.28
CA THR A 60 -4.00 4.30 -6.37
C THR A 60 -4.47 4.55 -4.93
N ALA A 61 -5.38 5.48 -4.70
CA ALA A 61 -5.94 5.76 -3.38
C ALA A 61 -6.64 4.52 -2.79
N SER A 62 -7.46 3.85 -3.59
CA SER A 62 -8.14 2.62 -3.19
C SER A 62 -7.16 1.50 -2.80
N ALA A 63 -6.12 1.27 -3.62
CA ALA A 63 -5.11 0.25 -3.35
C ALA A 63 -4.34 0.55 -2.04
N ARG A 64 -3.96 1.81 -1.81
CA ARG A 64 -3.28 2.23 -0.58
C ARG A 64 -4.16 2.05 0.66
N LEU A 65 -5.44 2.41 0.58
CA LEU A 65 -6.39 2.19 1.68
C LEU A 65 -6.57 0.70 1.99
N GLN A 66 -6.71 -0.15 0.99
CA GLN A 66 -6.86 -1.60 1.18
C GLN A 66 -5.62 -2.21 1.82
N PHE A 67 -4.44 -1.80 1.36
CA PHE A 67 -3.17 -2.22 1.96
C PHE A 67 -3.07 -1.78 3.42
N CYS A 68 -3.31 -0.51 3.73
CA CYS A 68 -3.27 0.02 5.10
C CYS A 68 -4.28 -0.68 6.01
N ARG A 69 -5.49 -0.99 5.50
CA ARG A 69 -6.50 -1.72 6.25
C ARG A 69 -6.03 -3.12 6.64
N LEU A 70 -5.29 -3.80 5.77
CA LEU A 70 -4.73 -5.12 6.08
C LEU A 70 -3.48 -5.01 6.97
N ALA A 71 -2.55 -4.11 6.65
CA ALA A 71 -1.28 -3.96 7.36
C ALA A 71 -1.44 -3.41 8.78
N PHE A 72 -2.34 -2.44 8.99
CA PHE A 72 -2.52 -1.71 10.25
C PHE A 72 -3.83 -2.04 10.97
N GLY A 73 -4.80 -2.60 10.28
CA GLY A 73 -6.11 -2.88 10.85
C GLY A 73 -6.05 -3.87 12.01
N SER A 74 -7.11 -3.90 12.83
CA SER A 74 -7.24 -4.85 13.91
C SER A 74 -7.11 -6.29 13.39
N ALA A 75 -6.62 -7.19 14.23
CA ALA A 75 -6.43 -8.59 13.86
C ALA A 75 -7.75 -9.28 13.43
N GLY A 76 -8.91 -8.70 13.76
CA GLY A 76 -10.20 -9.33 13.54
C GLY A 76 -10.44 -10.49 14.51
N SER A 77 -11.31 -11.43 14.15
CA SER A 77 -11.53 -12.63 14.93
C SER A 77 -10.26 -13.48 15.02
N ALA A 78 -10.00 -14.04 16.18
CA ALA A 78 -8.94 -15.02 16.37
C ALA A 78 -9.05 -16.14 15.32
N GLY A 79 -7.94 -16.47 14.65
CA GLY A 79 -7.91 -17.52 13.62
C GLY A 79 -8.23 -17.06 12.19
N ALA A 80 -8.46 -15.77 11.95
CA ALA A 80 -8.59 -15.25 10.58
C ALA A 80 -7.33 -15.53 9.76
N GLN A 81 -7.51 -16.10 8.57
CA GLN A 81 -6.45 -16.41 7.62
C GLN A 81 -6.59 -15.54 6.37
N ILE A 82 -5.46 -15.25 5.73
CA ILE A 82 -5.37 -14.49 4.50
C ILE A 82 -4.66 -15.32 3.45
N ASP A 83 -5.20 -15.34 2.23
CA ASP A 83 -4.54 -15.93 1.06
C ASP A 83 -3.34 -15.05 0.67
N LEU A 84 -2.16 -15.66 0.56
CA LEU A 84 -0.94 -14.95 0.17
C LEU A 84 -0.99 -14.41 -1.27
N GLY A 85 -1.81 -14.98 -2.14
CA GLY A 85 -2.05 -14.43 -3.47
C GLY A 85 -2.80 -13.10 -3.42
N ASP A 86 -3.77 -12.96 -2.51
CA ASP A 86 -4.46 -11.69 -2.28
C ASP A 86 -3.53 -10.66 -1.64
N ALA A 87 -2.74 -11.08 -0.66
CA ALA A 87 -1.71 -10.22 -0.05
C ALA A 87 -0.68 -9.74 -1.08
N HIS A 88 -0.24 -10.60 -2.00
CA HIS A 88 0.65 -10.25 -3.10
C HIS A 88 0.02 -9.18 -4.01
N THR A 89 -1.23 -9.37 -4.40
CA THR A 89 -1.93 -8.39 -5.25
C THR A 89 -2.01 -7.02 -4.59
N MET A 90 -2.33 -6.97 -3.28
CA MET A 90 -2.37 -5.72 -2.52
C MET A 90 -0.98 -5.10 -2.36
N ALA A 91 0.04 -5.92 -2.09
CA ALA A 91 1.42 -5.44 -1.94
C ALA A 91 1.96 -4.85 -3.25
N ARG A 92 1.72 -5.49 -4.38
CA ARG A 92 2.09 -4.97 -5.70
C ARG A 92 1.45 -3.62 -5.99
N ALA A 93 0.14 -3.53 -5.79
CA ALA A 93 -0.61 -2.30 -6.04
C ALA A 93 -0.18 -1.14 -5.13
N PHE A 94 0.39 -1.43 -3.96
CA PHE A 94 0.90 -0.44 -3.01
C PHE A 94 2.36 -0.04 -3.29
N ILE A 95 3.21 -0.99 -3.66
CA ILE A 95 4.69 -0.82 -3.74
C ILE A 95 5.14 -0.49 -5.15
N GLU A 96 4.57 -1.14 -6.17
CA GLU A 96 5.06 -0.97 -7.53
C GLU A 96 4.70 0.39 -8.12
N ASP A 97 5.70 1.03 -8.68
CA ASP A 97 5.60 2.24 -9.48
C ASP A 97 6.58 2.17 -10.67
N ASP A 98 6.84 3.29 -11.32
CA ASP A 98 7.76 3.35 -12.46
C ASP A 98 9.20 2.99 -12.07
N LYS A 99 9.57 3.15 -10.80
CA LYS A 99 10.93 2.99 -10.28
C LYS A 99 11.12 1.75 -9.43
N THR A 100 10.05 1.25 -8.79
CA THR A 100 10.11 0.15 -7.83
C THR A 100 9.34 -1.06 -8.34
N LYS A 101 9.95 -2.24 -8.26
CA LYS A 101 9.34 -3.51 -8.63
C LYS A 101 9.35 -4.48 -7.46
N LEU A 102 8.34 -5.34 -7.39
CA LEU A 102 8.18 -6.37 -6.38
C LEU A 102 8.24 -7.76 -7.03
N THR A 103 9.23 -8.55 -6.63
CA THR A 103 9.28 -9.98 -6.94
C THR A 103 8.76 -10.77 -5.74
N TRP A 104 7.82 -11.68 -5.99
CA TRP A 104 7.14 -12.43 -4.93
C TRP A 104 7.23 -13.92 -5.22
N ASN A 105 8.07 -14.62 -4.47
CA ASN A 105 8.38 -16.04 -4.64
C ASN A 105 7.70 -16.94 -3.59
N LEU A 106 6.73 -16.38 -2.86
CA LEU A 106 5.96 -17.17 -1.89
C LEU A 106 4.85 -17.96 -2.59
N PRO A 107 4.57 -19.19 -2.14
CA PRO A 107 3.45 -19.99 -2.63
C PRO A 107 2.10 -19.36 -2.26
N ARG A 108 1.07 -19.68 -3.02
CA ARG A 108 -0.29 -19.27 -2.71
C ARG A 108 -0.89 -20.19 -1.65
N VAL A 109 -0.75 -19.80 -0.39
CA VAL A 109 -1.25 -20.52 0.77
C VAL A 109 -1.99 -19.57 1.71
N LEU A 110 -2.79 -20.14 2.61
CA LEU A 110 -3.45 -19.38 3.68
C LEU A 110 -2.48 -19.25 4.86
N LEU A 111 -2.29 -18.03 5.35
CA LEU A 111 -1.52 -17.76 6.56
C LEU A 111 -2.36 -17.00 7.59
N PRO A 112 -2.07 -17.17 8.89
CA PRO A 112 -2.66 -16.36 9.93
C PRO A 112 -2.49 -14.88 9.64
N LYS A 113 -3.55 -14.10 9.84
CA LYS A 113 -3.62 -12.67 9.51
C LYS A 113 -2.48 -11.86 10.14
N ASN A 114 -2.05 -12.20 11.36
CA ASN A 114 -0.94 -11.52 12.03
C ASN A 114 0.41 -11.72 11.32
N ARG A 115 0.65 -12.88 10.71
CA ARG A 115 1.86 -13.15 9.91
C ARG A 115 1.84 -12.34 8.62
N VAL A 116 0.69 -12.28 7.95
CA VAL A 116 0.53 -11.45 6.74
C VAL A 116 0.70 -9.97 7.07
N LYS A 117 0.14 -9.48 8.19
CA LYS A 117 0.37 -8.11 8.66
C LYS A 117 1.85 -7.82 8.88
N LEU A 118 2.59 -8.72 9.53
CA LEU A 118 4.02 -8.57 9.74
C LEU A 118 4.77 -8.45 8.40
N LEU A 119 4.48 -9.34 7.45
CA LEU A 119 5.07 -9.31 6.12
C LEU A 119 4.82 -7.99 5.41
N LEU A 120 3.57 -7.48 5.41
CA LEU A 120 3.24 -6.22 4.77
C LEU A 120 3.93 -5.02 5.43
N ASN A 121 4.05 -5.02 6.77
CA ASN A 121 4.80 -3.98 7.48
C ASN A 121 6.31 -4.04 7.16
N LEU A 122 6.90 -5.21 7.03
CA LEU A 122 8.29 -5.36 6.60
C LEU A 122 8.49 -4.84 5.17
N LEU A 123 7.53 -5.03 4.27
CA LEU A 123 7.59 -4.47 2.91
C LEU A 123 7.55 -2.94 2.90
N ILE A 124 6.78 -2.31 3.80
CA ILE A 124 6.80 -0.85 3.97
C ILE A 124 8.21 -0.38 4.36
N ILE A 125 8.82 -1.03 5.34
CA ILE A 125 10.18 -0.70 5.80
C ILE A 125 11.18 -0.90 4.67
N ALA A 126 11.12 -2.04 3.98
CA ALA A 126 12.00 -2.34 2.86
C ALA A 126 11.89 -1.31 1.74
N GLY A 127 10.66 -0.87 1.38
CA GLY A 127 10.44 0.20 0.40
C GLY A 127 11.10 1.52 0.79
N GLN A 128 11.14 1.85 2.07
CA GLN A 128 11.81 3.06 2.56
C GLN A 128 13.34 3.00 2.45
N THR A 129 13.92 1.81 2.38
CA THR A 129 15.38 1.64 2.23
C THR A 129 15.86 1.87 0.79
N ILE A 130 14.94 1.90 -0.18
CA ILE A 130 15.26 2.13 -1.60
C ILE A 130 14.54 3.37 -2.16
N PRO A 131 14.79 4.57 -1.61
CA PRO A 131 14.05 5.79 -1.97
C PRO A 131 14.23 6.22 -3.43
N ARG A 132 15.24 5.69 -4.12
CA ARG A 132 15.48 5.95 -5.55
C ARG A 132 14.82 4.92 -6.46
N GLY A 133 14.08 3.97 -5.89
CA GLY A 133 13.56 2.81 -6.58
C GLY A 133 14.52 1.62 -6.57
N GLY A 134 14.08 0.51 -7.13
CA GLY A 134 14.81 -0.74 -7.20
C GLY A 134 13.89 -1.95 -7.19
N MET A 135 14.44 -3.10 -6.85
CA MET A 135 13.69 -4.35 -6.77
C MET A 135 13.61 -4.81 -5.31
N LEU A 136 12.41 -5.07 -4.85
CA LEU A 136 12.15 -5.80 -3.60
C LEU A 136 11.82 -7.24 -3.94
N THR A 137 12.44 -8.17 -3.24
CA THR A 137 12.19 -9.60 -3.41
C THR A 137 11.72 -10.22 -2.11
N VAL A 138 10.65 -11.00 -2.20
CA VAL A 138 10.11 -11.76 -1.06
C VAL A 138 10.31 -13.24 -1.37
N ASP A 139 11.18 -13.88 -0.59
CA ASP A 139 11.53 -15.30 -0.72
C ASP A 139 11.13 -16.06 0.54
N PRO A 140 10.76 -17.36 0.42
CA PRO A 140 10.61 -18.22 1.58
C PRO A 140 11.98 -18.48 2.21
N VAL A 141 12.05 -18.49 3.53
CA VAL A 141 13.25 -18.86 4.28
C VAL A 141 13.00 -20.17 5.01
N GLY A 142 13.76 -21.19 4.68
CA GLY A 142 13.68 -22.51 5.28
C GLY A 142 12.69 -23.47 4.61
N GLU A 143 12.92 -24.78 4.79
CA GLU A 143 11.94 -25.81 4.42
C GLU A 143 10.84 -25.85 5.48
N GLY A 144 9.64 -25.34 5.13
CA GLY A 144 8.36 -25.87 5.59
C GLY A 144 8.10 -25.94 7.09
N GLU A 145 8.32 -24.86 7.88
CA GLU A 145 7.50 -24.64 9.07
C GLU A 145 6.77 -23.30 8.92
N ALA A 146 5.51 -23.42 8.52
CA ALA A 146 4.57 -22.32 8.47
C ALA A 146 4.06 -21.98 9.89
#